data_7e9dc6214a5bd7c7e7b3522b26082dd4
#
_entry.id   7e9dc6214a5bd7c7e7b3522b26082dd4
#
_cell.length_a   1.000
_cell.length_b   1.000
_cell.length_c   1.000
_cell.angle_alpha   90.00
_cell.angle_beta   90.00
_cell.angle_gamma   90.00
#
_symmetry.space_group_name_H-M   'P 1'
#
loop_
_entity.id
_entity.type
_entity.pdbx_description
1 polymer ?
#
loop_
_entity_poly.entity_id
_entity_poly.type
_entity_poly.pdbx_seq_one_letter_code
_entity_poly.pdbx_strand_id
1 'polypeptide(L)'
;MTDLTGGFGVDFSFTSCAFASATYVERNAQLCHMVEHNLPLLGIDNAKVVCADAVDYLSTLDMQTMIFLDPARRDQHGAKTVMLADCTPDVVQLLPQLLKKSRFTMLKLSPMLDWHKAVEDLQGTVREVHIVSVGGECKELLLVLSEEIESELKVFCADLEAGDSSLSGGSSGSSCSSLSSEPSFPRTPSSPSASSTPSLSASLFVYAPGSSCPAPNSKLKTQNSKFLHEPNASIMKAGCFDELAAAYGVSPVSRNSHLFLSAEPVDGFPGRSFSIERVTTLNKRELRQALAGIEKANIATRNFPLSVAELRKRLKLKDGGDVYIFATTTAEDEHLLLISHKYQ
;
A
#
# COMPACT_ATOMS: atom_id res chain seq x y z
N MET A 1 -10.13 -21.41 -7.74
CA MET A 1 -10.48 -20.37 -6.77
C MET A 1 -11.97 -20.03 -6.82
N THR A 2 -12.50 -19.43 -5.76
CA THR A 2 -13.87 -18.90 -5.74
C THR A 2 -13.87 -17.47 -5.24
N ASP A 3 -14.45 -16.54 -5.99
CA ASP A 3 -14.75 -15.17 -5.55
C ASP A 3 -16.22 -15.14 -5.07
N LEU A 4 -16.43 -14.87 -3.78
CA LEU A 4 -17.76 -14.85 -3.16
C LEU A 4 -18.47 -13.50 -3.25
N THR A 5 -17.81 -12.47 -3.76
CA THR A 5 -18.29 -11.08 -3.82
C THR A 5 -18.01 -10.44 -5.18
N GLY A 6 -18.28 -11.17 -6.24
CA GLY A 6 -17.80 -10.90 -7.60
C GLY A 6 -18.09 -9.51 -8.17
N GLY A 7 -19.20 -8.85 -7.80
CA GLY A 7 -19.54 -7.50 -8.20
C GLY A 7 -19.50 -7.29 -9.72
N PHE A 8 -18.77 -6.27 -10.19
CA PHE A 8 -18.57 -6.04 -11.62
C PHE A 8 -17.58 -7.01 -12.30
N GLY A 9 -16.97 -7.93 -11.56
CA GLY A 9 -16.03 -8.94 -12.08
C GLY A 9 -14.63 -8.39 -12.39
N VAL A 10 -14.30 -7.18 -11.97
CA VAL A 10 -12.99 -6.57 -12.27
C VAL A 10 -11.87 -7.35 -11.59
N ASP A 11 -11.89 -7.48 -10.26
CA ASP A 11 -10.87 -8.24 -9.53
C ASP A 11 -10.84 -9.71 -9.97
N PHE A 12 -12.01 -10.29 -10.18
CA PHE A 12 -12.17 -11.67 -10.66
C PHE A 12 -11.49 -11.87 -12.02
N SER A 13 -11.60 -10.92 -12.95
CA SER A 13 -11.00 -11.04 -14.28
C SER A 13 -9.47 -11.16 -14.24
N PHE A 14 -8.82 -10.53 -13.28
CA PHE A 14 -7.37 -10.62 -13.08
C PHE A 14 -6.97 -11.85 -12.25
N THR A 15 -7.69 -12.12 -11.17
CA THR A 15 -7.32 -13.18 -10.24
C THR A 15 -7.59 -14.57 -10.82
N SER A 16 -8.67 -14.76 -11.59
CA SER A 16 -9.05 -16.03 -12.21
C SER A 16 -7.96 -16.61 -13.13
N CYS A 17 -7.19 -15.78 -13.78
CA CYS A 17 -6.10 -16.18 -14.68
C CYS A 17 -4.98 -16.96 -13.98
N ALA A 18 -4.82 -16.81 -12.66
CA ALA A 18 -3.80 -17.52 -11.88
C ALA A 18 -4.21 -18.95 -11.49
N PHE A 19 -5.43 -19.40 -11.82
CA PHE A 19 -5.98 -20.67 -11.38
C PHE A 19 -6.46 -21.53 -12.57
N ALA A 20 -6.40 -22.85 -12.43
CA ALA A 20 -6.89 -23.79 -13.46
C ALA A 20 -8.41 -23.70 -13.62
N SER A 21 -9.15 -23.36 -12.55
CA SER A 21 -10.59 -23.11 -12.59
C SER A 21 -10.96 -22.02 -11.59
N ALA A 22 -11.93 -21.18 -11.95
CA ALA A 22 -12.41 -20.09 -11.11
C ALA A 22 -13.95 -20.06 -11.09
N THR A 23 -14.51 -19.71 -9.93
CA THR A 23 -15.95 -19.52 -9.77
C THR A 23 -16.22 -18.09 -9.30
N TYR A 24 -17.02 -17.38 -10.05
CA TYR A 24 -17.54 -16.06 -9.71
C TYR A 24 -18.92 -16.24 -9.06
N VAL A 25 -19.14 -15.65 -7.88
CA VAL A 25 -20.41 -15.68 -7.14
C VAL A 25 -20.87 -14.26 -6.85
N GLU A 26 -22.10 -13.95 -7.24
CA GLU A 26 -22.74 -12.65 -7.02
C GLU A 26 -24.26 -12.86 -6.87
N ARG A 27 -24.87 -12.11 -5.94
CA ARG A 27 -26.32 -12.21 -5.68
C ARG A 27 -27.17 -11.40 -6.67
N ASN A 28 -26.59 -10.40 -7.31
CA ASN A 28 -27.29 -9.55 -8.27
C ASN A 28 -27.29 -10.22 -9.65
N ALA A 29 -28.47 -10.67 -10.10
CA ALA A 29 -28.63 -11.34 -11.38
C ALA A 29 -28.21 -10.49 -12.59
N GLN A 30 -28.36 -9.17 -12.54
CA GLN A 30 -27.95 -8.29 -13.64
C GLN A 30 -26.42 -8.25 -13.77
N LEU A 31 -25.69 -8.22 -12.63
CA LEU A 31 -24.23 -8.31 -12.63
C LEU A 31 -23.76 -9.69 -13.12
N CYS A 32 -24.41 -10.76 -12.70
CA CYS A 32 -24.10 -12.11 -13.18
C CYS A 32 -24.21 -12.20 -14.71
N HIS A 33 -25.30 -11.73 -15.31
CA HIS A 33 -25.48 -11.73 -16.77
C HIS A 33 -24.44 -10.89 -17.49
N MET A 34 -24.11 -9.72 -16.93
CA MET A 34 -23.08 -8.86 -17.50
C MET A 34 -21.71 -9.53 -17.49
N VAL A 35 -21.32 -10.11 -16.36
CA VAL A 35 -20.02 -10.79 -16.22
C VAL A 35 -19.96 -12.05 -17.07
N GLU A 36 -21.01 -12.86 -17.10
CA GLU A 36 -21.13 -14.05 -17.97
C GLU A 36 -20.92 -13.71 -19.45
N HIS A 37 -21.42 -12.54 -19.90
CA HIS A 37 -21.19 -12.04 -21.25
C HIS A 37 -19.74 -11.55 -21.45
N ASN A 38 -19.15 -10.89 -20.46
CA ASN A 38 -17.86 -10.24 -20.60
C ASN A 38 -16.67 -11.21 -20.49
N LEU A 39 -16.75 -12.27 -19.67
CA LEU A 39 -15.62 -13.18 -19.44
C LEU A 39 -15.07 -13.79 -20.73
N PRO A 40 -15.89 -14.32 -21.68
CA PRO A 40 -15.36 -14.81 -22.94
C PRO A 40 -14.71 -13.73 -23.80
N LEU A 41 -15.23 -12.48 -23.77
CA LEU A 41 -14.66 -11.35 -24.50
C LEU A 41 -13.28 -10.95 -23.96
N LEU A 42 -13.04 -11.22 -22.68
CA LEU A 42 -11.75 -11.02 -22.00
C LEU A 42 -10.80 -12.23 -22.16
N GLY A 43 -11.23 -13.29 -22.85
CA GLY A 43 -10.46 -14.52 -23.02
C GLY A 43 -10.36 -15.37 -21.75
N ILE A 44 -11.34 -15.27 -20.86
CA ILE A 44 -11.40 -16.02 -19.59
C ILE A 44 -12.36 -17.21 -19.76
N ASP A 45 -11.80 -18.36 -20.14
CA ASP A 45 -12.56 -19.57 -20.45
C ASP A 45 -12.64 -20.58 -19.29
N ASN A 46 -11.84 -20.36 -18.24
CA ASN A 46 -11.72 -21.24 -17.05
C ASN A 46 -12.70 -20.86 -15.92
N ALA A 47 -13.62 -19.94 -16.19
CA ALA A 47 -14.50 -19.36 -15.19
C ALA A 47 -15.94 -19.85 -15.30
N LYS A 48 -16.60 -20.01 -14.11
CA LYS A 48 -18.02 -20.31 -13.96
C LYS A 48 -18.70 -19.15 -13.22
N VAL A 49 -19.83 -18.67 -13.74
CA VAL A 49 -20.68 -17.67 -13.07
C VAL A 49 -21.80 -18.38 -12.30
N VAL A 50 -22.00 -17.97 -11.05
CA VAL A 50 -23.06 -18.48 -10.16
C VAL A 50 -23.80 -17.28 -9.56
N CYS A 51 -25.11 -17.22 -9.80
CA CYS A 51 -25.97 -16.21 -9.19
C CYS A 51 -26.53 -16.77 -7.85
N ALA A 52 -25.85 -16.39 -6.74
CA ALA A 52 -26.23 -16.87 -5.40
C ALA A 52 -25.75 -15.87 -4.33
N ASP A 53 -26.34 -16.00 -3.12
CA ASP A 53 -25.78 -15.33 -1.94
C ASP A 53 -24.46 -15.97 -1.52
N ALA A 54 -23.49 -15.15 -1.10
CA ALA A 54 -22.15 -15.58 -0.73
C ALA A 54 -22.15 -16.60 0.44
N VAL A 55 -22.98 -16.35 1.45
CA VAL A 55 -23.03 -17.19 2.67
C VAL A 55 -23.67 -18.54 2.34
N ASP A 56 -24.76 -18.52 1.57
CA ASP A 56 -25.45 -19.75 1.15
C ASP A 56 -24.50 -20.58 0.28
N TYR A 57 -23.83 -19.97 -0.69
CA TYR A 57 -22.92 -20.67 -1.58
C TYR A 57 -21.71 -21.23 -0.84
N LEU A 58 -21.12 -20.47 0.09
CA LEU A 58 -19.98 -20.92 0.92
C LEU A 58 -20.32 -22.22 1.66
N SER A 59 -21.56 -22.38 2.13
CA SER A 59 -22.00 -23.59 2.85
C SER A 59 -21.89 -24.86 2.00
N THR A 60 -22.09 -24.74 0.68
CA THR A 60 -22.10 -25.84 -0.29
C THR A 60 -20.73 -26.10 -0.94
N LEU A 61 -19.75 -25.20 -0.77
CA LEU A 61 -18.43 -25.32 -1.38
C LEU A 61 -17.66 -26.55 -0.88
N ASP A 62 -16.95 -27.18 -1.80
CA ASP A 62 -15.84 -28.07 -1.49
C ASP A 62 -14.58 -27.26 -1.18
N MET A 63 -13.51 -27.94 -0.72
CA MET A 63 -12.22 -27.32 -0.44
C MET A 63 -11.67 -26.58 -1.65
N GLN A 64 -11.35 -25.30 -1.48
CA GLN A 64 -10.79 -24.43 -2.51
C GLN A 64 -9.30 -24.18 -2.24
N THR A 65 -8.51 -23.94 -3.29
CA THR A 65 -7.16 -23.40 -3.14
C THR A 65 -7.22 -21.99 -2.55
N MET A 66 -8.12 -21.14 -3.05
CA MET A 66 -8.32 -19.78 -2.58
C MET A 66 -9.80 -19.37 -2.61
N ILE A 67 -10.26 -18.74 -1.56
CA ILE A 67 -11.50 -17.95 -1.54
C ILE A 67 -11.14 -16.47 -1.49
N PHE A 68 -11.75 -15.67 -2.36
CA PHE A 68 -11.61 -14.22 -2.39
C PHE A 68 -12.89 -13.56 -1.91
N LEU A 69 -12.76 -12.50 -1.11
CA LEU A 69 -13.87 -11.64 -0.67
C LEU A 69 -13.45 -10.17 -0.70
N ASP A 70 -14.31 -9.33 -1.26
CA ASP A 70 -14.32 -7.86 -1.12
C ASP A 70 -15.66 -7.46 -0.46
N PRO A 71 -15.77 -7.61 0.88
CA PRO A 71 -17.04 -7.41 1.57
C PRO A 71 -17.43 -5.93 1.56
N ALA A 72 -18.65 -5.65 1.11
CA ALA A 72 -19.21 -4.31 1.08
C ALA A 72 -19.43 -3.76 2.50
N ARG A 73 -19.22 -2.46 2.70
CA ARG A 73 -19.55 -1.80 3.98
C ARG A 73 -21.08 -1.75 4.16
N ARG A 74 -21.55 -2.00 5.38
CA ARG A 74 -22.95 -1.76 5.75
C ARG A 74 -23.13 -0.26 5.98
N ASP A 75 -23.62 0.44 4.99
CA ASP A 75 -23.90 1.88 5.10
C ASP A 75 -25.42 2.08 5.29
N GLN A 76 -25.91 1.81 6.51
CA GLN A 76 -27.31 2.09 6.82
C GLN A 76 -27.55 3.52 7.30
N HIS A 77 -26.50 4.29 7.70
CA HIS A 77 -26.67 5.62 8.29
C HIS A 77 -25.56 6.63 7.97
N GLY A 78 -24.75 6.43 6.92
CA GLY A 78 -23.69 7.39 6.53
C GLY A 78 -22.55 7.55 7.53
N ALA A 79 -22.49 6.73 8.57
CA ALA A 79 -21.37 6.70 9.50
C ALA A 79 -20.20 5.98 8.86
N LYS A 80 -18.99 6.57 8.93
CA LYS A 80 -17.76 5.93 8.46
C LYS A 80 -17.49 4.68 9.28
N THR A 81 -17.89 3.54 8.76
CA THR A 81 -17.68 2.25 9.39
C THR A 81 -16.20 1.86 9.29
N VAL A 82 -15.59 1.53 10.42
CA VAL A 82 -14.15 1.32 10.56
C VAL A 82 -13.84 -0.10 11.07
N MET A 83 -14.86 -0.98 11.19
CA MET A 83 -14.71 -2.31 11.78
C MET A 83 -15.05 -3.42 10.78
N LEU A 84 -14.36 -4.55 10.88
CA LEU A 84 -14.57 -5.73 10.03
C LEU A 84 -15.99 -6.33 10.22
N ALA A 85 -16.50 -6.28 11.44
CA ALA A 85 -17.85 -6.77 11.78
C ALA A 85 -18.99 -5.97 11.11
N ASP A 86 -18.71 -4.77 10.61
CA ASP A 86 -19.69 -3.93 9.93
C ASP A 86 -19.74 -4.18 8.41
N CYS A 87 -18.98 -5.15 7.91
CA CYS A 87 -18.98 -5.53 6.50
C CYS A 87 -20.12 -6.52 6.16
N THR A 88 -20.48 -6.60 4.89
CA THR A 88 -21.41 -7.59 4.35
C THR A 88 -20.75 -8.32 3.17
N PRO A 89 -20.56 -9.65 3.27
CA PRO A 89 -20.87 -10.52 4.41
C PRO A 89 -19.98 -10.24 5.63
N ASP A 90 -20.45 -10.62 6.83
CA ASP A 90 -19.71 -10.51 8.08
C ASP A 90 -18.57 -11.53 8.11
N VAL A 91 -17.36 -11.08 7.81
CA VAL A 91 -16.17 -11.93 7.68
C VAL A 91 -15.81 -12.61 9.00
N VAL A 92 -16.03 -11.93 10.15
CA VAL A 92 -15.68 -12.48 11.46
C VAL A 92 -16.57 -13.69 11.79
N GLN A 93 -17.86 -13.59 11.47
CA GLN A 93 -18.77 -14.72 11.65
C GLN A 93 -18.49 -15.87 10.66
N LEU A 94 -18.06 -15.55 9.45
CA LEU A 94 -17.76 -16.55 8.42
C LEU A 94 -16.38 -17.19 8.58
N LEU A 95 -15.51 -16.63 9.39
CA LEU A 95 -14.10 -17.04 9.51
C LEU A 95 -13.92 -18.57 9.68
N PRO A 96 -14.64 -19.27 10.58
CA PRO A 96 -14.49 -20.72 10.74
C PRO A 96 -14.85 -21.51 9.48
N GLN A 97 -15.82 -21.03 8.70
CA GLN A 97 -16.21 -21.70 7.44
C GLN A 97 -15.20 -21.42 6.33
N LEU A 98 -14.74 -20.18 6.21
CA LEU A 98 -13.72 -19.77 5.23
C LEU A 98 -12.45 -20.60 5.38
N LEU A 99 -11.93 -20.70 6.59
CA LEU A 99 -10.72 -21.48 6.89
C LEU A 99 -10.91 -22.97 6.60
N LYS A 100 -12.06 -23.53 6.96
CA LYS A 100 -12.37 -24.95 6.69
C LYS A 100 -12.54 -25.25 5.19
N LYS A 101 -12.95 -24.26 4.38
CA LYS A 101 -13.29 -24.42 2.97
C LYS A 101 -12.23 -23.95 2.00
N SER A 102 -11.14 -23.33 2.49
CA SER A 102 -10.05 -22.90 1.63
C SER A 102 -8.69 -23.10 2.29
N ARG A 103 -7.67 -23.36 1.47
CA ARG A 103 -6.29 -23.32 1.93
C ARG A 103 -5.87 -21.89 2.27
N PHE A 104 -6.29 -20.93 1.44
CA PHE A 104 -6.07 -19.50 1.65
C PHE A 104 -7.38 -18.73 1.44
N THR A 105 -7.66 -17.79 2.32
CA THR A 105 -8.71 -16.80 2.11
C THR A 105 -8.05 -15.43 1.93
N MET A 106 -8.34 -14.75 0.82
CA MET A 106 -7.89 -13.38 0.57
C MET A 106 -9.05 -12.42 0.78
N LEU A 107 -8.87 -11.47 1.69
CA LEU A 107 -9.80 -10.38 1.96
C LEU A 107 -9.27 -9.08 1.38
N LYS A 108 -10.06 -8.43 0.55
CA LYS A 108 -9.80 -7.07 0.07
C LYS A 108 -10.59 -6.10 0.94
N LEU A 109 -9.90 -5.18 1.57
CA LEU A 109 -10.47 -4.28 2.55
C LEU A 109 -10.15 -2.82 2.22
N SER A 110 -10.99 -1.93 2.73
CA SER A 110 -10.73 -0.50 2.60
C SER A 110 -9.41 -0.09 3.25
N PRO A 111 -8.60 0.76 2.61
CA PRO A 111 -7.38 1.31 3.22
C PRO A 111 -7.65 2.20 4.44
N MET A 112 -8.90 2.57 4.69
CA MET A 112 -9.31 3.32 5.91
C MET A 112 -9.35 2.42 7.16
N LEU A 113 -9.43 1.10 7.01
CA LEU A 113 -9.44 0.15 8.12
C LEU A 113 -8.09 0.15 8.84
N ASP A 114 -8.12 0.01 10.16
CA ASP A 114 -6.91 -0.27 10.95
C ASP A 114 -6.54 -1.75 10.76
N TRP A 115 -5.42 -1.99 10.09
CA TRP A 115 -4.98 -3.35 9.78
C TRP A 115 -4.56 -4.13 11.02
N HIS A 116 -4.03 -3.48 12.06
CA HIS A 116 -3.68 -4.14 13.32
C HIS A 116 -4.93 -4.68 14.01
N LYS A 117 -5.98 -3.83 14.05
CA LYS A 117 -7.27 -4.24 14.61
C LYS A 117 -7.90 -5.37 13.80
N ALA A 118 -7.82 -5.31 12.46
CA ALA A 118 -8.31 -6.38 11.60
C ALA A 118 -7.58 -7.71 11.84
N VAL A 119 -6.26 -7.69 12.01
CA VAL A 119 -5.46 -8.89 12.36
C VAL A 119 -5.86 -9.45 13.73
N GLU A 120 -6.09 -8.58 14.72
CA GLU A 120 -6.56 -8.98 16.06
C GLU A 120 -7.95 -9.64 15.99
N ASP A 121 -8.91 -9.03 15.28
CA ASP A 121 -10.27 -9.54 15.14
C ASP A 121 -10.33 -10.90 14.42
N LEU A 122 -9.35 -11.17 13.54
CA LEU A 122 -9.19 -12.44 12.82
C LEU A 122 -8.37 -13.50 13.57
N GLN A 123 -8.11 -13.28 14.85
CA GLN A 123 -7.68 -14.31 15.85
C GLN A 123 -6.44 -15.11 15.43
N GLY A 124 -5.42 -14.45 14.86
CA GLY A 124 -4.16 -15.10 14.53
C GLY A 124 -4.20 -15.99 13.27
N THR A 125 -5.23 -15.87 12.44
CA THR A 125 -5.32 -16.62 11.17
C THR A 125 -4.70 -15.87 9.99
N VAL A 126 -4.39 -14.58 10.16
CA VAL A 126 -3.75 -13.76 9.13
C VAL A 126 -2.27 -14.14 9.01
N ARG A 127 -1.83 -14.42 7.79
CA ARG A 127 -0.44 -14.76 7.45
C ARG A 127 0.26 -13.62 6.73
N GLU A 128 -0.48 -12.91 5.89
CA GLU A 128 0.07 -11.81 5.13
C GLU A 128 -0.88 -10.61 5.17
N VAL A 129 -0.29 -9.43 5.29
CA VAL A 129 -0.95 -8.14 5.13
C VAL A 129 -0.28 -7.43 3.96
N HIS A 130 -1.03 -7.10 2.92
CA HIS A 130 -0.54 -6.34 1.78
C HIS A 130 -1.16 -4.95 1.81
N ILE A 131 -0.33 -3.93 1.91
CA ILE A 131 -0.71 -2.52 1.90
C ILE A 131 -0.24 -1.94 0.58
N VAL A 132 -1.18 -1.61 -0.30
CA VAL A 132 -0.87 -1.15 -1.65
C VAL A 132 -1.15 0.34 -1.77
N SER A 133 -0.16 1.11 -2.21
CA SER A 133 -0.29 2.53 -2.53
C SER A 133 0.00 2.80 -4.00
N VAL A 134 -0.63 3.85 -4.53
CA VAL A 134 -0.44 4.35 -5.90
C VAL A 134 -0.51 5.86 -5.86
N GLY A 135 0.47 6.53 -6.46
CA GLY A 135 0.45 7.99 -6.59
C GLY A 135 0.41 8.73 -5.24
N GLY A 136 1.03 8.18 -4.20
CA GLY A 136 1.09 8.77 -2.86
C GLY A 136 -0.13 8.52 -1.98
N GLU A 137 -1.06 7.65 -2.40
CA GLU A 137 -2.24 7.28 -1.62
C GLU A 137 -2.32 5.77 -1.41
N CYS A 138 -2.64 5.33 -0.20
CA CYS A 138 -2.97 3.93 0.06
C CYS A 138 -4.32 3.61 -0.58
N LYS A 139 -4.33 2.64 -1.49
CA LYS A 139 -5.51 2.28 -2.29
C LYS A 139 -6.19 1.01 -1.79
N GLU A 140 -5.41 0.00 -1.41
CA GLU A 140 -5.93 -1.31 -1.03
C GLU A 140 -5.24 -1.85 0.21
N LEU A 141 -5.99 -2.61 0.99
CA LEU A 141 -5.51 -3.44 2.08
C LEU A 141 -5.98 -4.86 1.82
N LEU A 142 -5.04 -5.79 1.60
CA LEU A 142 -5.35 -7.21 1.40
C LEU A 142 -4.83 -8.01 2.59
N LEU A 143 -5.65 -8.93 3.10
CA LEU A 143 -5.27 -9.87 4.15
C LEU A 143 -5.34 -11.30 3.59
N VAL A 144 -4.30 -12.08 3.79
CA VAL A 144 -4.29 -13.50 3.44
C VAL A 144 -4.37 -14.32 4.73
N LEU A 145 -5.43 -15.12 4.84
CA LEU A 145 -5.73 -15.97 5.98
C LEU A 145 -5.46 -17.44 5.65
N SER A 146 -4.97 -18.20 6.63
CA SER A 146 -4.80 -19.64 6.55
C SER A 146 -4.79 -20.26 7.96
N GLU A 147 -5.21 -21.53 8.07
CA GLU A 147 -5.05 -22.33 9.29
C GLU A 147 -3.61 -22.84 9.50
N GLU A 148 -2.73 -22.75 8.50
CA GLU A 148 -1.34 -23.20 8.62
C GLU A 148 -0.61 -22.37 9.69
N ILE A 149 -0.31 -22.96 10.83
CA ILE A 149 0.12 -22.27 12.07
C ILE A 149 1.61 -21.88 12.04
N GLU A 150 2.42 -22.42 11.15
CA GLU A 150 3.89 -22.34 11.20
C GLU A 150 4.49 -21.06 10.57
N SER A 151 3.70 -20.15 10.02
CA SER A 151 4.24 -18.95 9.39
C SER A 151 4.06 -17.72 10.26
N GLU A 152 5.16 -17.01 10.53
CA GLU A 152 5.15 -15.66 11.10
C GLU A 152 4.38 -14.68 10.21
N LEU A 153 3.61 -13.77 10.81
CA LEU A 153 2.90 -12.72 10.08
C LEU A 153 3.90 -11.87 9.29
N LYS A 154 3.64 -11.70 7.99
CA LYS A 154 4.42 -10.83 7.11
C LYS A 154 3.59 -9.65 6.63
N VAL A 155 4.19 -8.47 6.61
CA VAL A 155 3.57 -7.26 6.09
C VAL A 155 4.34 -6.79 4.85
N PHE A 156 3.60 -6.62 3.77
CA PHE A 156 4.10 -6.21 2.46
C PHE A 156 3.61 -4.78 2.18
N CYS A 157 4.54 -3.84 2.07
CA CYS A 157 4.25 -2.46 1.70
C CYS A 157 4.64 -2.27 0.24
N ALA A 158 3.66 -2.22 -0.65
CA ALA A 158 3.88 -2.02 -2.08
C ALA A 158 3.46 -0.61 -2.49
N ASP A 159 4.33 0.08 -3.24
CA ASP A 159 4.00 1.36 -3.88
C ASP A 159 4.17 1.22 -5.39
N LEU A 160 3.06 1.38 -6.10
CA LEU A 160 3.02 1.25 -7.55
C LEU A 160 3.12 2.65 -8.16
N GLU A 161 3.95 2.82 -9.17
CA GLU A 161 3.95 4.06 -9.93
C GLU A 161 2.63 4.23 -10.67
N ALA A 162 2.05 5.42 -10.56
CA ALA A 162 0.92 5.77 -11.41
C ALA A 162 1.42 5.76 -12.86
N GLY A 163 0.96 4.81 -13.67
CA GLY A 163 1.31 4.75 -15.09
C GLY A 163 1.03 6.10 -15.74
N ASP A 164 2.00 6.65 -16.47
CA ASP A 164 1.81 7.85 -17.28
C ASP A 164 0.61 7.62 -18.20
N SER A 165 -0.46 8.39 -17.99
CA SER A 165 -1.68 8.35 -18.80
C SER A 165 -1.48 8.91 -20.24
N SER A 166 -0.26 8.95 -20.74
CA SER A 166 0.09 9.40 -22.11
C SER A 166 0.04 8.29 -23.16
N LEU A 167 -0.46 7.10 -22.85
CA LEU A 167 -0.73 6.08 -23.87
C LEU A 167 -2.08 6.34 -24.52
N SER A 168 -2.04 7.18 -25.55
CA SER A 168 -3.06 7.29 -26.62
C SER A 168 -3.37 5.91 -27.21
N GLY A 169 -4.65 5.56 -27.19
CA GLY A 169 -5.39 4.59 -27.98
C GLY A 169 -4.61 3.56 -28.80
N GLY A 170 -4.47 2.37 -28.26
CA GLY A 170 -4.12 1.20 -29.01
C GLY A 170 -4.82 0.00 -28.40
N SER A 171 -5.93 -0.41 -29.00
CA SER A 171 -6.64 -1.64 -28.68
C SER A 171 -5.77 -2.84 -29.04
N SER A 172 -5.20 -3.51 -28.05
CA SER A 172 -4.66 -4.86 -28.24
C SER A 172 -5.17 -5.76 -27.13
N GLY A 173 -6.07 -6.68 -27.50
CA GLY A 173 -6.58 -7.72 -26.63
C GLY A 173 -5.43 -8.56 -26.09
N SER A 174 -5.30 -8.62 -24.79
CA SER A 174 -4.33 -9.47 -24.08
C SER A 174 -4.95 -10.88 -24.01
N SER A 175 -4.54 -11.77 -24.89
CA SER A 175 -4.88 -13.19 -24.79
C SER A 175 -4.09 -13.81 -23.64
N CYS A 176 -4.79 -14.38 -22.65
CA CYS A 176 -4.21 -15.27 -21.65
C CYS A 176 -3.58 -16.50 -22.34
N SER A 177 -2.27 -16.56 -22.45
CA SER A 177 -1.59 -17.79 -22.85
C SER A 177 -1.50 -18.73 -21.65
N SER A 178 -1.98 -19.96 -21.84
CA SER A 178 -1.99 -21.07 -20.88
C SER A 178 -0.62 -21.30 -20.23
N LEU A 179 -0.51 -21.06 -18.94
CA LEU A 179 0.61 -21.50 -18.12
C LEU A 179 0.24 -22.84 -17.47
N SER A 180 0.78 -23.93 -18.02
CA SER A 180 0.81 -25.25 -17.39
C SER A 180 2.07 -25.34 -16.53
N SER A 181 2.01 -25.10 -15.25
CA SER A 181 2.92 -25.58 -14.21
C SER A 181 2.46 -25.11 -12.82
N GLU A 182 2.68 -25.92 -11.83
CA GLU A 182 2.24 -25.74 -10.43
C GLU A 182 2.59 -24.35 -9.84
N PRO A 183 1.72 -23.78 -8.95
CA PRO A 183 1.96 -22.48 -8.35
C PRO A 183 3.08 -22.58 -7.31
N SER A 184 4.29 -22.23 -7.70
CA SER A 184 5.36 -21.88 -6.77
C SER A 184 5.28 -20.38 -6.51
N PHE A 185 5.06 -19.99 -5.25
CA PHE A 185 5.21 -18.59 -4.79
C PHE A 185 6.59 -18.05 -5.14
N PRO A 186 6.74 -16.75 -5.40
CA PRO A 186 7.92 -16.18 -6.01
C PRO A 186 9.16 -16.42 -5.15
N ARG A 187 10.09 -17.18 -5.69
CA ARG A 187 11.50 -17.14 -5.29
C ARG A 187 12.09 -15.81 -5.74
N THR A 188 13.02 -15.28 -4.97
CA THR A 188 13.87 -14.13 -5.29
C THR A 188 14.31 -14.08 -6.76
N PRO A 189 14.36 -12.89 -7.39
CA PRO A 189 14.54 -12.75 -8.84
C PRO A 189 15.95 -13.15 -9.28
N SER A 190 16.02 -14.17 -10.15
CA SER A 190 17.17 -14.42 -11.03
C SER A 190 16.73 -14.12 -12.46
N SER A 191 17.37 -13.12 -13.06
CA SER A 191 17.49 -12.67 -14.46
C SER A 191 16.35 -12.93 -15.46
N PRO A 192 15.94 -11.92 -16.24
CA PRO A 192 14.82 -11.96 -17.17
C PRO A 192 15.22 -12.39 -18.57
N SER A 193 14.41 -13.26 -19.17
CA SER A 193 14.32 -13.38 -20.62
C SER A 193 13.14 -12.54 -21.12
N ALA A 194 13.38 -11.72 -22.13
CA ALA A 194 12.53 -10.65 -22.61
C ALA A 194 11.20 -11.13 -23.22
N SER A 195 10.08 -10.65 -22.65
CA SER A 195 8.85 -10.35 -23.37
C SER A 195 8.30 -9.04 -22.84
N SER A 196 8.00 -8.10 -23.72
CA SER A 196 7.64 -6.72 -23.42
C SER A 196 6.22 -6.58 -22.86
N THR A 197 6.07 -6.83 -21.56
CA THR A 197 4.98 -6.27 -20.75
C THR A 197 5.44 -4.93 -20.17
N PRO A 198 4.61 -3.89 -20.11
CA PRO A 198 4.99 -2.67 -19.42
C PRO A 198 5.32 -3.03 -17.97
N SER A 199 6.59 -2.91 -17.59
CA SER A 199 7.03 -3.12 -16.23
C SER A 199 6.44 -1.97 -15.38
N LEU A 200 5.36 -2.23 -14.65
CA LEU A 200 5.02 -1.36 -13.53
C LEU A 200 6.22 -1.38 -12.58
N SER A 201 6.92 -0.27 -12.43
CA SER A 201 7.91 -0.16 -11.40
C SER A 201 7.16 -0.13 -10.05
N ALA A 202 7.52 -1.03 -9.17
CA ALA A 202 6.94 -1.14 -7.85
C ALA A 202 8.07 -1.13 -6.82
N SER A 203 8.00 -0.29 -5.80
CA SER A 203 8.81 -0.46 -4.61
C SER A 203 8.11 -1.41 -3.65
N LEU A 204 8.83 -2.40 -3.15
CA LEU A 204 8.31 -3.39 -2.20
C LEU A 204 9.19 -3.44 -0.95
N PHE A 205 8.59 -3.20 0.21
CA PHE A 205 9.21 -3.40 1.51
C PHE A 205 8.44 -4.47 2.29
N VAL A 206 9.16 -5.45 2.86
CA VAL A 206 8.55 -6.58 3.59
C VAL A 206 9.18 -6.67 4.98
N TYR A 207 8.35 -6.83 6.01
CA TYR A 207 8.80 -7.02 7.38
C TYR A 207 7.87 -7.96 8.16
N ALA A 208 8.37 -8.48 9.28
CA ALA A 208 7.59 -9.23 10.25
C ALA A 208 7.40 -8.36 11.51
N PRO A 209 6.15 -8.06 11.90
CA PRO A 209 5.88 -7.28 13.11
C PRO A 209 6.43 -7.99 14.36
N GLY A 210 7.09 -7.22 15.24
CA GLY A 210 7.66 -7.76 16.48
C GLY A 210 9.04 -8.41 16.34
N SER A 211 9.62 -8.44 15.12
CA SER A 211 11.04 -8.77 14.98
C SER A 211 11.88 -7.71 15.71
N SER A 212 12.84 -8.16 16.53
CA SER A 212 13.71 -7.25 17.28
C SER A 212 14.61 -6.47 16.32
N CYS A 213 14.19 -5.27 15.95
CA CYS A 213 15.05 -4.34 15.23
C CYS A 213 16.07 -3.71 16.19
N PRO A 214 17.36 -3.65 15.83
CA PRO A 214 18.30 -2.86 16.60
C PRO A 214 17.82 -1.40 16.62
N ALA A 215 17.84 -0.78 17.79
CA ALA A 215 17.42 0.61 17.94
C ALA A 215 18.12 1.49 16.90
N PRO A 216 17.38 2.33 16.15
CA PRO A 216 17.97 3.18 15.14
C PRO A 216 19.09 4.03 15.76
N ASN A 217 20.17 4.20 15.03
CA ASN A 217 21.35 4.95 15.48
C ASN A 217 20.95 6.42 15.72
N SER A 218 20.51 6.73 16.94
CA SER A 218 19.98 8.04 17.36
C SER A 218 21.04 9.17 17.38
N LYS A 219 22.23 8.93 16.78
CA LYS A 219 23.37 9.85 16.83
C LYS A 219 23.52 10.77 15.61
N LEU A 220 22.72 10.61 14.56
CA LEU A 220 22.75 11.54 13.46
C LEU A 220 21.99 12.81 13.87
N LYS A 221 22.74 13.86 14.21
CA LYS A 221 22.17 15.19 14.40
C LYS A 221 21.79 15.76 13.02
N THR A 222 20.68 16.44 12.93
CA THR A 222 20.18 17.10 11.71
C THR A 222 21.25 17.95 11.00
N GLN A 223 22.19 18.50 11.76
CA GLN A 223 23.31 19.32 11.26
C GLN A 223 24.37 18.56 10.46
N ASN A 224 24.47 17.22 10.64
CA ASN A 224 25.44 16.38 9.93
C ASN A 224 24.78 15.51 8.85
N SER A 225 23.49 15.66 8.64
CA SER A 225 22.74 14.90 7.65
C SER A 225 22.74 15.61 6.31
N LYS A 226 22.98 14.86 5.24
CA LYS A 226 23.00 15.38 3.87
C LYS A 226 21.76 14.99 3.08
N PHE A 227 21.05 13.97 3.52
CA PHE A 227 19.88 13.45 2.84
C PHE A 227 18.68 13.36 3.78
N LEU A 228 17.52 13.64 3.21
CA LEU A 228 16.22 13.52 3.83
C LEU A 228 15.39 12.48 3.06
N HIS A 229 14.71 11.60 3.77
CA HIS A 229 13.88 10.57 3.19
C HIS A 229 12.45 10.66 3.73
N GLU A 230 11.48 10.63 2.84
CA GLU A 230 10.06 10.64 3.16
C GLU A 230 9.44 9.32 2.66
N PRO A 231 8.95 8.45 3.56
CA PRO A 231 8.35 7.17 3.19
C PRO A 231 7.12 7.33 2.31
N ASN A 232 6.85 6.33 1.47
CA ASN A 232 5.64 6.28 0.68
C ASN A 232 4.38 5.99 1.52
N ALA A 233 3.20 6.04 0.90
CA ALA A 233 1.94 5.93 1.61
C ALA A 233 1.70 4.53 2.21
N SER A 234 2.22 3.45 1.59
CA SER A 234 2.10 2.10 2.14
C SER A 234 2.87 1.93 3.45
N ILE A 235 4.11 2.46 3.53
CA ILE A 235 4.91 2.50 4.76
C ILE A 235 4.24 3.36 5.85
N MET A 236 3.70 4.52 5.44
CA MET A 236 2.97 5.40 6.37
C MET A 236 1.75 4.71 6.97
N LYS A 237 1.04 3.92 6.18
CA LYS A 237 -0.11 3.12 6.63
C LYS A 237 0.31 1.93 7.49
N ALA A 238 1.42 1.29 7.16
CA ALA A 238 1.97 0.16 7.91
C ALA A 238 2.44 0.58 9.31
N GLY A 239 3.01 1.80 9.44
CA GLY A 239 3.57 2.28 10.71
C GLY A 239 4.90 1.63 11.09
N CYS A 240 5.58 0.94 10.17
CA CYS A 240 6.81 0.16 10.38
C CYS A 240 8.08 1.03 10.34
N PHE A 241 8.09 2.11 11.11
CA PHE A 241 9.15 3.12 11.03
C PHE A 241 10.48 2.65 11.62
N ASP A 242 10.44 1.82 12.67
CA ASP A 242 11.65 1.28 13.30
C ASP A 242 12.28 0.19 12.41
N GLU A 243 11.48 -0.67 11.81
CA GLU A 243 11.89 -1.68 10.83
C GLU A 243 12.49 -1.03 9.59
N LEU A 244 11.85 0.04 9.09
CA LEU A 244 12.35 0.83 7.97
C LEU A 244 13.70 1.46 8.31
N ALA A 245 13.81 2.10 9.47
CA ALA A 245 15.04 2.74 9.92
C ALA A 245 16.20 1.75 10.03
N ALA A 246 15.94 0.57 10.58
CA ALA A 246 16.93 -0.50 10.71
C ALA A 246 17.34 -1.08 9.36
N ALA A 247 16.38 -1.32 8.44
CA ALA A 247 16.65 -1.92 7.14
C ALA A 247 17.51 -1.02 6.24
N TYR A 248 17.29 0.30 6.29
CA TYR A 248 17.97 1.27 5.42
C TYR A 248 19.07 2.06 6.13
N GLY A 249 19.33 1.82 7.42
CA GLY A 249 20.37 2.53 8.19
C GLY A 249 20.09 4.03 8.34
N VAL A 250 18.83 4.46 8.28
CA VAL A 250 18.41 5.84 8.40
C VAL A 250 17.96 6.19 9.82
N SER A 251 18.01 7.46 10.19
CA SER A 251 17.64 7.93 11.53
C SER A 251 16.39 8.81 11.47
N PRO A 252 15.34 8.58 12.29
CA PRO A 252 14.18 9.45 12.32
C PRO A 252 14.52 10.85 12.84
N VAL A 253 13.94 11.89 12.25
CA VAL A 253 14.07 13.27 12.75
C VAL A 253 13.42 13.41 14.13
N SER A 254 12.22 12.86 14.27
CA SER A 254 11.51 12.69 15.55
C SER A 254 10.45 11.61 15.37
N ARG A 255 9.94 11.10 16.48
CA ARG A 255 8.95 10.00 16.46
C ARG A 255 7.69 10.31 15.64
N ASN A 256 7.27 11.57 15.64
CA ASN A 256 6.02 12.00 15.00
C ASN A 256 6.23 12.71 13.66
N SER A 257 7.47 12.88 13.21
CA SER A 257 7.76 13.56 11.94
C SER A 257 7.58 12.64 10.72
N HIS A 258 7.82 11.34 10.91
CA HIS A 258 7.88 10.33 9.84
C HIS A 258 8.81 10.73 8.69
N LEU A 259 9.86 11.50 9.04
CA LEU A 259 10.97 11.86 8.16
C LEU A 259 12.24 11.23 8.68
N PHE A 260 13.08 10.80 7.76
CA PHE A 260 14.34 10.12 8.09
C PHE A 260 15.53 10.85 7.48
N LEU A 261 16.68 10.70 8.11
CA LEU A 261 17.93 11.35 7.74
C LEU A 261 19.04 10.33 7.51
N SER A 262 19.93 10.62 6.58
CA SER A 262 21.18 9.89 6.39
C SER A 262 22.34 10.83 6.07
N ALA A 263 23.57 10.38 6.32
CA ALA A 263 24.79 11.11 5.93
C ALA A 263 25.15 10.84 4.46
N GLU A 264 24.85 9.64 3.98
CA GLU A 264 25.16 9.19 2.63
C GLU A 264 23.85 8.86 1.88
N PRO A 265 23.87 8.80 0.54
CA PRO A 265 22.72 8.38 -0.25
C PRO A 265 22.23 6.98 0.15
N VAL A 266 20.92 6.76 0.11
CA VAL A 266 20.30 5.47 0.37
C VAL A 266 19.59 5.00 -0.89
N ASP A 267 20.08 3.92 -1.48
CA ASP A 267 19.49 3.34 -2.68
C ASP A 267 18.24 2.52 -2.35
N GLY A 268 17.24 2.61 -3.21
CA GLY A 268 16.01 1.80 -3.09
C GLY A 268 15.14 2.12 -1.87
N PHE A 269 15.30 3.28 -1.25
CA PHE A 269 14.44 3.70 -0.15
C PHE A 269 12.98 3.74 -0.61
N PRO A 270 12.03 3.09 0.10
CA PRO A 270 10.62 3.01 -0.30
C PRO A 270 9.91 4.34 -0.05
N GLY A 271 10.15 5.31 -0.91
CA GLY A 271 9.63 6.67 -0.78
C GLY A 271 10.41 7.67 -1.63
N ARG A 272 10.44 8.92 -1.19
CA ARG A 272 11.15 10.01 -1.86
C ARG A 272 12.41 10.39 -1.11
N SER A 273 13.50 10.60 -1.82
CA SER A 273 14.80 11.04 -1.27
C SER A 273 15.16 12.43 -1.76
N PHE A 274 15.74 13.23 -0.88
CA PHE A 274 16.11 14.62 -1.13
C PHE A 274 17.52 14.89 -0.60
N SER A 275 18.30 15.66 -1.34
CA SER A 275 19.57 16.20 -0.84
C SER A 275 19.30 17.49 -0.06
N ILE A 276 19.78 17.58 1.17
CA ILE A 276 19.63 18.75 2.03
C ILE A 276 20.72 19.77 1.64
N GLU A 277 20.27 20.95 1.20
CA GLU A 277 21.18 22.05 0.89
C GLU A 277 21.46 22.92 2.13
N ARG A 278 20.38 23.25 2.86
CA ARG A 278 20.45 24.11 4.04
C ARG A 278 19.44 23.69 5.10
N VAL A 279 19.83 23.89 6.35
CA VAL A 279 18.94 23.76 7.51
C VAL A 279 18.83 25.13 8.18
N THR A 280 17.63 25.56 8.51
CA THR A 280 17.39 26.86 9.16
C THR A 280 16.25 26.77 10.15
N THR A 281 16.15 27.77 11.03
CA THR A 281 15.03 27.93 11.95
C THR A 281 14.03 28.98 11.43
N LEU A 282 13.01 29.30 12.23
CA LEU A 282 12.10 30.42 11.91
C LEU A 282 12.67 31.81 12.32
N ASN A 283 13.94 31.89 12.70
CA ASN A 283 14.63 33.13 12.99
C ASN A 283 14.72 34.00 11.73
N LYS A 284 14.29 35.24 11.81
CA LYS A 284 14.19 36.13 10.63
C LYS A 284 15.51 36.35 9.90
N ARG A 285 16.63 36.39 10.62
CA ARG A 285 17.98 36.63 10.03
C ARG A 285 18.45 35.39 9.28
N GLU A 286 18.38 34.24 9.92
CA GLU A 286 18.76 32.95 9.34
C GLU A 286 17.90 32.61 8.14
N LEU A 287 16.58 32.80 8.27
CA LEU A 287 15.60 32.53 7.24
C LEU A 287 15.83 33.36 5.98
N ARG A 288 16.15 34.67 6.15
CA ARG A 288 16.47 35.54 5.01
C ARG A 288 17.71 35.06 4.25
N GLN A 289 18.71 34.60 4.99
CA GLN A 289 19.95 34.10 4.40
C GLN A 289 19.72 32.75 3.72
N ALA A 290 18.97 31.86 4.36
CA ALA A 290 18.71 30.53 3.84
C ALA A 290 17.80 30.54 2.59
N LEU A 291 16.85 31.48 2.47
CA LEU A 291 15.95 31.62 1.34
C LEU A 291 16.44 32.58 0.26
N ALA A 292 17.66 33.11 0.36
CA ALA A 292 18.20 34.02 -0.64
C ALA A 292 18.21 33.37 -2.03
N GLY A 293 17.53 34.01 -3.02
CA GLY A 293 17.42 33.52 -4.39
C GLY A 293 16.29 32.51 -4.65
N ILE A 294 15.54 32.12 -3.63
CA ILE A 294 14.40 31.18 -3.77
C ILE A 294 13.10 31.98 -3.86
N GLU A 295 12.41 31.91 -5.01
CA GLU A 295 11.10 32.53 -5.24
C GLU A 295 9.93 31.55 -5.14
N LYS A 296 10.20 30.27 -5.42
CA LYS A 296 9.20 29.18 -5.45
C LYS A 296 9.72 27.98 -4.69
N ALA A 297 8.84 27.29 -3.97
CA ALA A 297 9.18 26.03 -3.32
C ALA A 297 7.95 25.16 -3.08
N ASN A 298 8.15 23.85 -3.13
CA ASN A 298 7.20 22.85 -2.67
C ASN A 298 7.36 22.72 -1.15
N ILE A 299 6.33 23.07 -0.37
CA ILE A 299 6.38 23.08 1.09
C ILE A 299 5.60 21.89 1.64
N ALA A 300 6.24 21.12 2.51
CA ALA A 300 5.64 20.05 3.30
C ALA A 300 5.83 20.32 4.80
N THR A 301 4.81 20.04 5.60
CA THR A 301 4.87 20.14 7.06
C THR A 301 4.70 18.76 7.67
N ARG A 302 5.58 18.37 8.60
CA ARG A 302 5.56 17.12 9.33
C ARG A 302 5.82 17.39 10.82
N ASN A 303 4.82 17.18 11.66
CA ASN A 303 4.90 17.52 13.09
C ASN A 303 5.36 18.96 13.31
N PHE A 304 4.66 19.92 12.72
CA PHE A 304 5.03 21.33 12.73
C PHE A 304 3.83 22.20 13.13
N PRO A 305 4.03 23.29 13.93
CA PRO A 305 2.90 24.07 14.50
C PRO A 305 2.17 24.94 13.47
N LEU A 306 2.72 25.15 12.27
CA LEU A 306 2.09 25.91 11.20
C LEU A 306 1.64 25.01 10.05
N SER A 307 0.50 25.32 9.47
CA SER A 307 0.05 24.71 8.22
C SER A 307 0.92 25.13 7.03
N VAL A 308 0.86 24.38 5.94
CA VAL A 308 1.55 24.70 4.68
C VAL A 308 1.17 26.11 4.19
N ALA A 309 -0.12 26.47 4.28
CA ALA A 309 -0.60 27.78 3.83
C ALA A 309 -0.05 28.94 4.66
N GLU A 310 -0.03 28.80 5.99
CA GLU A 310 0.53 29.79 6.91
C GLU A 310 2.04 29.94 6.72
N LEU A 311 2.74 28.81 6.60
CA LEU A 311 4.17 28.80 6.37
C LEU A 311 4.51 29.45 5.03
N ARG A 312 3.81 29.13 3.95
CA ARG A 312 3.97 29.75 2.62
C ARG A 312 3.81 31.27 2.66
N LYS A 313 2.77 31.74 3.36
CA LYS A 313 2.54 33.18 3.56
C LYS A 313 3.68 33.85 4.33
N ARG A 314 4.18 33.17 5.39
CA ARG A 314 5.29 33.67 6.24
C ARG A 314 6.61 33.73 5.47
N LEU A 315 6.89 32.72 4.64
CA LEU A 315 8.13 32.63 3.82
C LEU A 315 8.05 33.51 2.57
N LYS A 316 6.85 33.95 2.17
CA LYS A 316 6.56 34.74 0.94
C LYS A 316 7.00 34.01 -0.34
N LEU A 317 6.86 32.70 -0.39
CA LEU A 317 7.22 31.86 -1.53
C LEU A 317 5.99 31.50 -2.36
N LYS A 318 6.16 31.40 -3.68
CA LYS A 318 5.17 30.84 -4.60
C LYS A 318 5.24 29.31 -4.56
N ASP A 319 4.20 28.65 -5.04
CA ASP A 319 4.16 27.19 -5.14
C ASP A 319 4.95 26.68 -6.35
N GLY A 320 5.52 25.45 -6.23
CA GLY A 320 6.26 24.77 -7.28
C GLY A 320 7.75 25.09 -7.33
N GLY A 321 8.40 24.76 -8.45
CA GLY A 321 9.86 24.82 -8.62
C GLY A 321 10.57 23.55 -8.13
N ASP A 322 11.91 23.60 -8.16
CA ASP A 322 12.76 22.43 -7.86
C ASP A 322 13.20 22.34 -6.39
N VAL A 323 12.88 23.40 -5.61
CA VAL A 323 13.19 23.46 -4.19
C VAL A 323 12.06 22.84 -3.38
N TYR A 324 12.41 22.00 -2.41
CA TYR A 324 11.52 21.41 -1.41
C TYR A 324 11.88 21.93 -0.03
N ILE A 325 10.89 22.36 0.74
CA ILE A 325 11.07 22.82 2.12
C ILE A 325 10.23 21.92 3.04
N PHE A 326 10.93 21.13 3.85
CA PHE A 326 10.31 20.32 4.88
C PHE A 326 10.38 21.05 6.21
N ALA A 327 9.22 21.41 6.76
CA ALA A 327 9.12 22.00 8.08
C ALA A 327 8.78 20.90 9.08
N THR A 328 9.61 20.75 10.10
CA THR A 328 9.48 19.65 11.07
C THR A 328 9.94 20.08 12.46
N THR A 329 9.58 19.29 13.47
CA THR A 329 10.05 19.45 14.85
C THR A 329 10.95 18.26 15.19
N THR A 330 12.14 18.54 15.71
CA THR A 330 13.10 17.51 16.14
C THR A 330 12.68 16.83 17.44
N ALA A 331 13.44 15.82 17.87
CA ALA A 331 13.23 15.14 19.15
C ALA A 331 13.49 16.07 20.36
N GLU A 332 14.26 17.14 20.16
CA GLU A 332 14.58 18.16 21.16
C GLU A 332 13.60 19.36 21.11
N ASP A 333 12.46 19.22 20.42
CA ASP A 333 11.43 20.27 20.27
C ASP A 333 11.89 21.49 19.44
N GLU A 334 12.96 21.37 18.67
CA GLU A 334 13.41 22.45 17.80
C GLU A 334 12.62 22.45 16.48
N HIS A 335 12.13 23.63 16.09
CA HIS A 335 11.43 23.83 14.82
C HIS A 335 12.42 24.16 13.70
N LEU A 336 12.57 23.24 12.75
CA LEU A 336 13.52 23.34 11.64
C LEU A 336 12.84 23.40 10.29
N LEU A 337 13.49 24.08 9.36
CA LEU A 337 13.18 24.05 7.93
C LEU A 337 14.37 23.43 7.20
N LEU A 338 14.13 22.33 6.53
CA LEU A 338 15.10 21.61 5.70
C LEU A 338 14.87 22.02 4.24
N ILE A 339 15.79 22.81 3.69
CA ILE A 339 15.75 23.25 2.28
C ILE A 339 16.51 22.23 1.47
N SER A 340 15.86 21.63 0.49
CA SER A 340 16.35 20.44 -0.18
C SER A 340 15.93 20.39 -1.64
N HIS A 341 16.60 19.55 -2.42
CA HIS A 341 16.28 19.22 -3.79
C HIS A 341 15.97 17.72 -3.92
N LYS A 342 15.07 17.36 -4.83
CA LYS A 342 14.77 15.96 -5.11
C LYS A 342 16.04 15.25 -5.55
N TYR A 343 16.40 14.14 -4.92
CA TYR A 343 17.61 13.38 -5.22
C TYR A 343 17.31 12.22 -6.18
N GLN A 344 16.18 11.58 -6.00
CA GLN A 344 15.63 10.52 -6.88
C GLN A 344 14.14 10.48 -6.71
#